data_40115b189da4d8285e764a35366398c5
#
_entry.id   40115b189da4d8285e764a35366398c5
#
_cell.length_a   1.000
_cell.length_b   1.000
_cell.length_c   1.000
_cell.angle_alpha   90.00
_cell.angle_beta   90.00
_cell.angle_gamma   90.00
#
_symmetry.space_group_name_H-M   'P 1'
#
loop_
_entity.id
_entity.type
_entity.pdbx_description
1 polymer ?
#
loop_
_entity_poly.entity_id
_entity_poly.type
_entity_poly.pdbx_seq_one_letter_code
_entity_poly.pdbx_strand_id
1 'polypeptide(L)'
;MRFLRMTELPLEGKRVFIRADLNVPQDDAGVITDDTRIRASIPAIEQALAKGAAVMVTSHLGRPTEGELKAEDSLAPVAARLAQLLNRKVPLIANWVDGGFSVNPGEVVLLENCRVNRGEKKNDEALAKKIASLCDIYVNDAFGTAHRAEATTHGVAKFAPIACAGPLMAAELDALAAALQNPKRPMVAIVAGSKVSTKLTILKSLASKVDQLIVGGGIANTFMLAKGLPIGRSLAEPDLVEQARDIIAMMESRGAEVPIPEDVVVANEFSAQARANKVAADQVAADDMILDIGPKTASRLAAIIANAGTIVWNGPVGVFEIPQFAGGTKMLAAAIAHSPAFSIAGGGDTLAAISKFDIASQIGYISTGGGAFLEFLEGKVLPAVEILESRGR
;
A
#
# COMPACT_ATOMS: atom_id res chain seq x y z
N MET A 1 13.51 -12.41 0.95
CA MET A 1 14.12 -11.14 1.39
C MET A 1 14.91 -11.39 2.67
N ARG A 2 16.15 -10.90 2.75
CA ARG A 2 17.00 -11.08 3.94
C ARG A 2 17.47 -9.71 4.42
N PHE A 3 17.04 -9.31 5.61
CA PHE A 3 17.36 -8.04 6.26
C PHE A 3 17.39 -8.21 7.77
N LEU A 4 18.07 -7.31 8.47
CA LEU A 4 18.06 -7.28 9.94
C LEU A 4 16.71 -6.76 10.43
N ARG A 5 16.23 -7.31 11.55
CA ARG A 5 14.99 -6.90 12.21
C ARG A 5 15.29 -6.21 13.54
N MET A 6 14.69 -5.07 13.78
CA MET A 6 14.83 -4.35 15.05
C MET A 6 14.51 -5.25 16.26
N THR A 7 13.53 -6.15 16.10
CA THR A 7 13.09 -7.09 17.14
C THR A 7 14.19 -8.02 17.64
N GLU A 8 15.16 -8.33 16.79
CA GLU A 8 16.24 -9.29 17.03
C GLU A 8 17.52 -8.62 17.53
N LEU A 9 17.57 -7.29 17.58
CA LEU A 9 18.78 -6.54 17.95
C LEU A 9 18.81 -6.19 19.44
N PRO A 10 20.03 -6.09 20.02
CA PRO A 10 20.23 -5.54 21.35
C PRO A 10 20.13 -4.02 21.30
N LEU A 11 19.09 -3.45 21.89
CA LEU A 11 18.80 -2.00 21.83
C LEU A 11 19.20 -1.27 23.12
N GLU A 12 19.51 -1.98 24.20
CA GLU A 12 19.83 -1.40 25.51
C GLU A 12 20.98 -0.38 25.42
N GLY A 13 20.73 0.83 25.87
CA GLY A 13 21.69 1.93 25.86
C GLY A 13 22.03 2.45 24.45
N LYS A 14 21.41 1.95 23.39
CA LYS A 14 21.67 2.38 22.01
C LYS A 14 20.84 3.60 21.63
N ARG A 15 21.42 4.48 20.81
CA ARG A 15 20.71 5.57 20.12
C ARG A 15 20.02 4.97 18.90
N VAL A 16 18.70 4.87 18.96
CA VAL A 16 17.89 4.26 17.90
C VAL A 16 17.14 5.34 17.15
N PHE A 17 17.43 5.48 15.86
CA PHE A 17 16.78 6.41 14.95
C PHE A 17 15.71 5.66 14.14
N ILE A 18 14.45 5.98 14.36
CA ILE A 18 13.31 5.36 13.68
C ILE A 18 12.75 6.30 12.60
N ARG A 19 12.83 5.90 11.34
CA ARG A 19 12.11 6.54 10.25
C ARG A 19 10.70 5.95 10.16
N ALA A 20 9.74 6.66 10.70
CA ALA A 20 8.33 6.28 10.72
C ALA A 20 7.54 6.96 9.59
N ASP A 21 6.36 6.49 9.27
CA ASP A 21 5.40 7.18 8.40
C ASP A 21 4.29 7.80 9.23
N LEU A 22 4.49 9.05 9.62
CA LEU A 22 3.57 9.87 10.42
C LEU A 22 2.88 10.96 9.57
N ASN A 23 2.86 10.77 8.25
CA ASN A 23 2.21 11.70 7.32
C ASN A 23 0.69 11.54 7.38
N VAL A 24 0.10 12.11 8.40
CA VAL A 24 -1.34 12.05 8.69
C VAL A 24 -2.10 13.21 8.05
N PRO A 25 -3.38 13.00 7.68
CA PRO A 25 -4.23 14.09 7.21
C PRO A 25 -4.59 15.04 8.37
N GLN A 26 -4.65 16.32 8.05
CA GLN A 26 -5.04 17.39 8.93
C GLN A 26 -6.13 18.23 8.27
N ASP A 27 -6.99 18.83 9.08
CA ASP A 27 -7.93 19.85 8.62
C ASP A 27 -7.25 21.21 8.46
N ASP A 28 -8.01 22.22 8.02
CA ASP A 28 -7.51 23.59 7.82
C ASP A 28 -7.02 24.27 9.12
N ALA A 29 -7.41 23.74 10.27
CA ALA A 29 -6.95 24.19 11.60
C ALA A 29 -5.70 23.43 12.09
N GLY A 30 -5.17 22.49 11.30
CA GLY A 30 -4.03 21.65 11.66
C GLY A 30 -4.37 20.51 12.63
N VAL A 31 -5.67 20.20 12.81
CA VAL A 31 -6.10 19.09 13.67
C VAL A 31 -6.01 17.79 12.88
N ILE A 32 -5.38 16.77 13.48
CA ILE A 32 -5.28 15.44 12.89
C ILE A 32 -6.68 14.82 12.76
N THR A 33 -7.09 14.49 11.54
CA THR A 33 -8.40 13.89 11.24
C THR A 33 -8.37 12.35 11.21
N ASP A 34 -7.18 11.76 11.04
CA ASP A 34 -6.95 10.31 11.09
C ASP A 34 -5.56 10.03 11.65
N ASP A 35 -5.48 9.32 12.78
CA ASP A 35 -4.24 8.97 13.47
C ASP A 35 -3.76 7.54 13.23
N THR A 36 -4.33 6.84 12.27
CA THR A 36 -4.02 5.42 11.98
C THR A 36 -2.53 5.17 11.80
N ARG A 37 -1.83 6.04 11.07
CA ARG A 37 -0.38 5.91 10.84
C ARG A 37 0.44 6.13 12.10
N ILE A 38 0.00 7.05 12.96
CA ILE A 38 0.66 7.28 14.27
C ILE A 38 0.52 6.02 15.12
N ARG A 39 -0.69 5.45 15.21
CA ARG A 39 -0.95 4.21 15.95
C ARG A 39 -0.13 3.04 15.41
N ALA A 40 -0.01 2.93 14.10
CA ALA A 40 0.80 1.88 13.47
C ALA A 40 2.31 1.96 13.81
N SER A 41 2.80 3.16 14.15
CA SER A 41 4.20 3.39 14.53
C SER A 41 4.49 3.15 16.03
N ILE A 42 3.45 3.09 16.88
CA ILE A 42 3.60 2.90 18.33
C ILE A 42 4.38 1.62 18.67
N PRO A 43 4.10 0.43 18.09
CA PRO A 43 4.80 -0.79 18.45
C PRO A 43 6.32 -0.71 18.33
N ALA A 44 6.83 -0.06 17.26
CA ALA A 44 8.27 0.12 17.09
C ALA A 44 8.88 0.98 18.20
N ILE A 45 8.22 2.07 18.54
CA ILE A 45 8.67 3.02 19.57
C ILE A 45 8.65 2.34 20.95
N GLU A 46 7.52 1.71 21.30
CA GLU A 46 7.37 1.03 22.59
C GLU A 46 8.38 -0.10 22.77
N GLN A 47 8.61 -0.89 21.73
CA GLN A 47 9.58 -1.97 21.78
C GLN A 47 11.01 -1.46 21.98
N ALA A 48 11.40 -0.38 21.31
CA ALA A 48 12.70 0.24 21.50
C ALA A 48 12.86 0.79 22.92
N LEU A 49 11.83 1.47 23.43
CA LEU A 49 11.82 2.01 24.80
C LEU A 49 11.86 0.90 25.85
N ALA A 50 11.08 -0.17 25.68
CA ALA A 50 11.05 -1.31 26.59
C ALA A 50 12.40 -2.03 26.68
N LYS A 51 13.20 -1.98 25.61
CA LYS A 51 14.57 -2.49 25.58
C LYS A 51 15.62 -1.49 26.06
N GLY A 52 15.23 -0.35 26.64
CA GLY A 52 16.14 0.65 27.19
C GLY A 52 16.91 1.47 26.16
N ALA A 53 16.39 1.65 24.97
CA ALA A 53 16.99 2.51 23.95
C ALA A 53 16.74 4.00 24.21
N ALA A 54 17.62 4.87 23.71
CA ALA A 54 17.40 6.29 23.51
C ALA A 54 16.76 6.48 22.12
N VAL A 55 15.47 6.85 22.04
CA VAL A 55 14.69 6.76 20.81
C VAL A 55 14.51 8.13 20.16
N MET A 56 14.90 8.24 18.91
CA MET A 56 14.67 9.39 18.04
C MET A 56 13.76 8.96 16.90
N VAL A 57 12.64 9.62 16.73
CA VAL A 57 11.68 9.32 15.66
C VAL A 57 11.63 10.50 14.70
N THR A 58 11.56 10.25 13.41
CA THR A 58 11.26 11.29 12.41
C THR A 58 10.31 10.77 11.35
N SER A 59 9.68 11.70 10.67
CA SER A 59 8.81 11.44 9.52
C SER A 59 8.81 12.66 8.60
N HIS A 60 8.25 12.47 7.42
CA HIS A 60 7.77 13.59 6.62
C HIS A 60 6.33 13.90 6.97
N LEU A 61 5.93 15.14 6.73
CA LEU A 61 4.55 15.61 6.73
C LEU A 61 4.36 16.53 5.52
N GLY A 62 3.35 16.25 4.71
CA GLY A 62 3.03 17.06 3.54
C GLY A 62 4.15 17.12 2.49
N ARG A 63 4.24 18.27 1.84
CA ARG A 63 5.21 18.54 0.75
C ARG A 63 5.89 19.90 0.93
N PRO A 64 6.64 20.11 2.03
CA PRO A 64 7.30 21.36 2.31
C PRO A 64 8.34 21.72 1.25
N THR A 65 8.70 23.01 1.19
CA THR A 65 9.88 23.48 0.49
C THR A 65 11.11 23.19 1.34
N GLU A 66 12.13 22.56 0.78
CA GLU A 66 13.38 22.29 1.51
C GLU A 66 14.05 23.59 1.97
N GLY A 67 14.43 23.62 3.23
CA GLY A 67 15.04 24.78 3.90
C GLY A 67 14.04 25.78 4.49
N GLU A 68 12.72 25.50 4.40
CA GLU A 68 11.68 26.37 4.95
C GLU A 68 10.68 25.53 5.76
N LEU A 69 10.58 25.81 7.06
CA LEU A 69 9.58 25.18 7.93
C LEU A 69 8.41 26.15 8.15
N LYS A 70 7.26 25.84 7.60
CA LYS A 70 6.00 26.54 7.88
C LYS A 70 5.23 25.85 9.00
N ALA A 71 4.27 26.55 9.59
CA ALA A 71 3.46 26.01 10.68
C ALA A 71 2.70 24.73 10.27
N GLU A 72 2.16 24.71 9.05
CA GLU A 72 1.46 23.55 8.48
C GLU A 72 2.35 22.34 8.22
N ASP A 73 3.65 22.55 8.10
CA ASP A 73 4.63 21.48 7.85
C ASP A 73 5.20 20.87 9.13
N SER A 74 4.90 21.47 10.30
CA SER A 74 5.47 21.03 11.58
C SER A 74 4.83 19.75 12.08
N LEU A 75 5.66 18.86 12.64
CA LEU A 75 5.23 17.66 13.35
C LEU A 75 4.72 17.93 14.77
N ALA A 76 4.52 19.19 15.20
CA ALA A 76 4.05 19.52 16.54
C ALA A 76 2.71 18.85 16.90
N PRO A 77 1.68 18.80 16.03
CA PRO A 77 0.46 18.05 16.32
C PRO A 77 0.70 16.55 16.49
N VAL A 78 1.64 16.00 15.70
CA VAL A 78 2.02 14.58 15.78
C VAL A 78 2.75 14.28 17.09
N ALA A 79 3.65 15.17 17.54
CA ALA A 79 4.34 15.04 18.84
C ALA A 79 3.34 15.02 20.00
N ALA A 80 2.36 15.91 19.98
CA ALA A 80 1.29 15.96 20.98
C ALA A 80 0.47 14.64 20.98
N ARG A 81 0.14 14.12 19.79
CA ARG A 81 -0.63 12.88 19.67
C ARG A 81 0.17 11.66 20.11
N LEU A 82 1.46 11.58 19.73
CA LEU A 82 2.37 10.54 20.22
C LEU A 82 2.50 10.55 21.75
N ALA A 83 2.63 11.74 22.36
CA ALA A 83 2.71 11.87 23.82
C ALA A 83 1.46 11.33 24.52
N GLN A 84 0.28 11.56 23.98
CA GLN A 84 -0.98 11.01 24.48
C GLN A 84 -1.01 9.47 24.37
N LEU A 85 -0.67 8.92 23.19
CA LEU A 85 -0.74 7.49 22.94
C LEU A 85 0.30 6.69 23.73
N LEU A 86 1.51 7.23 23.89
CA LEU A 86 2.59 6.63 24.65
C LEU A 86 2.49 6.91 26.18
N ASN A 87 1.57 7.77 26.59
CA ASN A 87 1.43 8.26 27.98
C ASN A 87 2.77 8.73 28.56
N ARG A 88 3.52 9.53 27.80
CA ARG A 88 4.82 10.10 28.18
C ARG A 88 5.15 11.36 27.40
N LYS A 89 6.15 12.11 27.86
CA LYS A 89 6.65 13.27 27.12
C LYS A 89 7.30 12.84 25.83
N VAL A 90 6.99 13.56 24.74
CA VAL A 90 7.63 13.41 23.42
C VAL A 90 8.03 14.82 22.95
N PRO A 91 9.20 15.33 23.37
CA PRO A 91 9.67 16.63 22.91
C PRO A 91 9.89 16.62 21.40
N LEU A 92 9.50 17.75 20.76
CA LEU A 92 9.80 18.00 19.33
C LEU A 92 11.13 18.75 19.26
N ILE A 93 12.08 18.22 18.50
CA ILE A 93 13.41 18.82 18.31
C ILE A 93 13.45 19.42 16.91
N ALA A 94 13.48 20.76 16.85
CA ALA A 94 13.80 21.51 15.62
C ALA A 94 15.32 21.47 15.32
N ASN A 95 15.73 21.77 14.11
CA ASN A 95 17.15 21.89 13.71
C ASN A 95 18.06 20.73 14.17
N TRP A 96 17.54 19.52 14.16
CA TRP A 96 18.14 18.33 14.76
C TRP A 96 19.31 17.73 13.97
N VAL A 97 19.47 18.07 12.68
CA VAL A 97 20.44 17.40 11.77
C VAL A 97 21.88 17.62 12.21
N ASP A 98 22.18 18.78 12.77
CA ASP A 98 23.54 19.11 13.24
C ASP A 98 23.79 18.66 14.70
N GLY A 99 22.86 17.93 15.29
CA GLY A 99 22.96 17.48 16.69
C GLY A 99 22.61 18.58 17.69
N GLY A 100 23.36 18.66 18.80
CA GLY A 100 23.14 19.69 19.84
C GLY A 100 22.00 19.37 20.80
N PHE A 101 21.48 18.15 20.78
CA PHE A 101 20.48 17.62 21.72
C PHE A 101 20.93 16.25 22.27
N SER A 102 20.36 15.84 23.37
CA SER A 102 20.60 14.54 23.97
C SER A 102 19.29 13.81 24.25
N VAL A 103 19.31 12.48 24.13
CA VAL A 103 18.21 11.60 24.47
C VAL A 103 18.78 10.50 25.38
N ASN A 104 18.21 10.32 26.55
CA ASN A 104 18.66 9.28 27.47
C ASN A 104 17.99 7.93 27.18
N PRO A 105 18.61 6.81 27.56
CA PRO A 105 17.95 5.51 27.53
C PRO A 105 16.58 5.53 28.21
N GLY A 106 15.55 5.02 27.51
CA GLY A 106 14.17 5.05 27.97
C GLY A 106 13.40 6.33 27.64
N GLU A 107 14.04 7.32 27.02
CA GLU A 107 13.38 8.52 26.50
C GLU A 107 13.12 8.45 25.01
N VAL A 108 12.13 9.21 24.53
CA VAL A 108 11.80 9.37 23.13
C VAL A 108 11.62 10.85 22.77
N VAL A 109 12.17 11.23 21.63
CA VAL A 109 11.97 12.56 21.02
C VAL A 109 11.45 12.41 19.60
N LEU A 110 10.66 13.38 19.15
CA LEU A 110 10.30 13.53 17.75
C LEU A 110 11.20 14.58 17.10
N LEU A 111 11.87 14.22 16.05
CA LEU A 111 12.70 15.12 15.25
C LEU A 111 11.83 15.75 14.18
N GLU A 112 11.88 17.07 14.02
CA GLU A 112 11.04 17.84 13.11
C GLU A 112 11.11 17.32 11.67
N ASN A 113 10.06 17.57 10.91
CA ASN A 113 9.79 17.11 9.54
C ASN A 113 11.07 16.98 8.69
N CYS A 114 11.44 15.74 8.38
CA CYS A 114 12.68 15.45 7.66
C CYS A 114 12.72 16.11 6.27
N ARG A 115 11.56 16.36 5.64
CA ARG A 115 11.49 16.98 4.30
C ARG A 115 11.80 18.47 4.25
N VAL A 116 11.94 19.15 5.37
CA VAL A 116 12.41 20.53 5.39
C VAL A 116 13.95 20.61 5.27
N ASN A 117 14.65 19.50 5.49
CA ASN A 117 16.11 19.47 5.36
C ASN A 117 16.53 19.50 3.88
N ARG A 118 17.40 20.42 3.54
CA ARG A 118 17.95 20.51 2.18
C ARG A 118 18.72 19.24 1.84
N GLY A 119 18.39 18.63 0.71
CA GLY A 119 18.99 17.38 0.24
C GLY A 119 18.22 16.11 0.62
N GLU A 120 17.15 16.21 1.41
CA GLU A 120 16.34 15.04 1.78
C GLU A 120 15.81 14.31 0.54
N LYS A 121 15.09 15.03 -0.32
CA LYS A 121 14.48 14.44 -1.53
C LYS A 121 15.51 13.95 -2.56
N LYS A 122 16.70 14.56 -2.56
CA LYS A 122 17.78 14.19 -3.48
C LYS A 122 18.67 13.07 -2.96
N ASN A 123 18.36 12.53 -1.78
CA ASN A 123 19.20 11.53 -1.11
C ASN A 123 20.65 11.99 -0.95
N ASP A 124 20.84 13.24 -0.52
CA ASP A 124 22.14 13.85 -0.38
C ASP A 124 23.03 13.09 0.60
N GLU A 125 24.22 12.75 0.14
CA GLU A 125 25.16 11.91 0.91
C GLU A 125 25.69 12.61 2.17
N ALA A 126 25.96 13.91 2.10
CA ALA A 126 26.45 14.66 3.24
C ALA A 126 25.38 14.77 4.33
N LEU A 127 24.11 15.04 3.94
CA LEU A 127 22.99 15.01 4.86
C LEU A 127 22.82 13.62 5.48
N ALA A 128 22.84 12.56 4.67
CA ALA A 128 22.67 11.18 5.14
C ALA A 128 23.76 10.79 6.15
N LYS A 129 25.03 11.15 5.92
CA LYS A 129 26.15 10.92 6.84
C LYS A 129 25.98 11.66 8.17
N LYS A 130 25.55 12.93 8.13
CA LYS A 130 25.23 13.70 9.34
C LYS A 130 24.18 13.02 10.17
N ILE A 131 23.05 12.63 9.56
CA ILE A 131 21.96 11.95 10.25
C ILE A 131 22.43 10.59 10.81
N ALA A 132 23.16 9.80 10.02
CA ALA A 132 23.70 8.51 10.45
C ALA A 132 24.61 8.63 11.69
N SER A 133 25.33 9.74 11.85
CA SER A 133 26.17 9.97 13.03
C SER A 133 25.40 10.19 14.33
N LEU A 134 24.11 10.50 14.25
CA LEU A 134 23.24 10.70 15.41
C LEU A 134 22.83 9.37 16.07
N CYS A 135 22.97 8.24 15.40
CA CYS A 135 22.45 6.95 15.89
C CYS A 135 23.49 5.82 15.83
N ASP A 136 23.25 4.80 16.63
CA ASP A 136 23.95 3.52 16.60
C ASP A 136 23.19 2.52 15.75
N ILE A 137 21.86 2.63 15.73
CA ILE A 137 20.95 1.78 14.97
C ILE A 137 19.94 2.66 14.22
N TYR A 138 19.90 2.52 12.91
CA TYR A 138 18.87 3.08 12.05
C TYR A 138 17.78 2.04 11.80
N VAL A 139 16.54 2.45 11.99
CA VAL A 139 15.34 1.61 11.77
C VAL A 139 14.49 2.27 10.69
N ASN A 140 14.22 1.56 9.60
CA ASN A 140 13.20 1.97 8.66
C ASN A 140 11.89 1.23 8.99
N ASP A 141 10.88 2.00 9.38
CA ASP A 141 9.54 1.49 9.70
C ASP A 141 8.45 2.19 8.87
N ALA A 142 8.83 2.71 7.70
CA ALA A 142 8.00 3.54 6.83
C ALA A 142 7.82 2.90 5.45
N PHE A 143 7.15 1.75 5.37
CA PHE A 143 6.95 1.04 4.10
C PHE A 143 6.24 1.92 3.04
N GLY A 144 5.31 2.79 3.43
CA GLY A 144 4.62 3.71 2.52
C GLY A 144 5.57 4.63 1.71
N THR A 145 6.80 4.84 2.18
CA THR A 145 7.83 5.63 1.49
C THR A 145 8.97 4.79 0.90
N ALA A 146 8.89 3.47 0.98
CA ALA A 146 9.97 2.57 0.58
C ALA A 146 10.34 2.63 -0.90
N HIS A 147 9.43 3.13 -1.75
CA HIS A 147 9.64 3.35 -3.19
C HIS A 147 10.46 4.60 -3.50
N ARG A 148 10.88 5.38 -2.48
CA ARG A 148 11.64 6.63 -2.66
C ARG A 148 13.04 6.48 -2.09
N ALA A 149 14.05 6.82 -2.90
CA ALA A 149 15.42 6.96 -2.44
C ALA A 149 15.62 8.39 -1.92
N GLU A 150 15.22 8.64 -0.67
CA GLU A 150 15.43 9.91 0.05
C GLU A 150 16.52 9.73 1.12
N ALA A 151 17.08 10.81 1.67
CA ALA A 151 18.16 10.70 2.66
C ALA A 151 17.74 9.86 3.87
N THR A 152 16.56 10.12 4.46
CA THR A 152 16.09 9.39 5.64
C THR A 152 15.50 8.00 5.36
N THR A 153 15.17 7.66 4.11
CA THR A 153 14.63 6.34 3.76
C THR A 153 15.69 5.38 3.18
N HIS A 154 16.74 5.94 2.58
CA HIS A 154 17.79 5.17 1.91
C HIS A 154 19.20 5.56 2.38
N GLY A 155 19.55 6.85 2.28
CA GLY A 155 20.93 7.32 2.51
C GLY A 155 21.43 7.02 3.93
N VAL A 156 20.62 7.26 4.96
CA VAL A 156 20.99 6.97 6.36
C VAL A 156 21.28 5.48 6.54
N ALA A 157 20.48 4.59 5.94
CA ALA A 157 20.71 3.15 6.00
C ALA A 157 22.06 2.73 5.43
N LYS A 158 22.57 3.47 4.42
CA LYS A 158 23.87 3.22 3.81
C LYS A 158 25.02 3.49 4.77
N PHE A 159 24.91 4.51 5.63
CA PHE A 159 26.01 5.02 6.46
C PHE A 159 25.87 4.72 7.96
N ALA A 160 24.68 4.39 8.46
CA ALA A 160 24.48 4.01 9.85
C ALA A 160 25.31 2.78 10.22
N PRO A 161 25.81 2.66 11.48
CA PRO A 161 26.53 1.46 11.91
C PRO A 161 25.72 0.18 11.70
N ILE A 162 24.46 0.20 12.12
CA ILE A 162 23.47 -0.87 11.89
C ILE A 162 22.24 -0.26 11.22
N ALA A 163 21.73 -0.95 10.19
CA ALA A 163 20.47 -0.59 9.53
C ALA A 163 19.53 -1.80 9.51
N CYS A 164 18.30 -1.61 9.95
CA CYS A 164 17.31 -2.68 10.06
C CYS A 164 15.90 -2.25 9.72
N ALA A 165 15.01 -3.22 9.52
CA ALA A 165 13.58 -2.99 9.38
C ALA A 165 12.93 -2.93 10.77
N GLY A 166 12.02 -1.98 10.94
CA GLY A 166 11.08 -1.96 12.07
C GLY A 166 9.98 -3.00 11.92
N PRO A 167 9.14 -3.18 12.94
CA PRO A 167 8.08 -4.20 12.93
C PRO A 167 7.09 -4.05 11.78
N LEU A 168 6.67 -2.83 11.46
CA LEU A 168 5.72 -2.55 10.38
C LEU A 168 6.36 -2.88 9.01
N MET A 169 7.57 -2.38 8.77
CA MET A 169 8.31 -2.67 7.54
C MET A 169 8.53 -4.18 7.37
N ALA A 170 8.93 -4.87 8.43
CA ALA A 170 9.16 -6.31 8.39
C ALA A 170 7.87 -7.10 8.08
N ALA A 171 6.75 -6.73 8.71
CA ALA A 171 5.46 -7.37 8.46
C ALA A 171 4.99 -7.17 7.01
N GLU A 172 5.14 -5.95 6.45
CA GLU A 172 4.84 -5.68 5.02
C GLU A 172 5.69 -6.57 4.10
N LEU A 173 7.00 -6.63 4.35
CA LEU A 173 7.91 -7.42 3.52
C LEU A 173 7.66 -8.92 3.63
N ASP A 174 7.32 -9.43 4.82
CA ASP A 174 6.97 -10.83 5.02
C ASP A 174 5.67 -11.19 4.29
N ALA A 175 4.65 -10.32 4.39
CA ALA A 175 3.38 -10.52 3.69
C ALA A 175 3.55 -10.52 2.16
N LEU A 176 4.34 -9.58 1.63
CA LEU A 176 4.64 -9.50 0.21
C LEU A 176 5.47 -10.70 -0.27
N ALA A 177 6.43 -11.16 0.54
CA ALA A 177 7.20 -12.35 0.22
C ALA A 177 6.32 -13.61 0.19
N ALA A 178 5.44 -13.77 1.18
CA ALA A 178 4.48 -14.87 1.22
C ALA A 178 3.55 -14.88 0.00
N ALA A 179 3.07 -13.69 -0.41
CA ALA A 179 2.15 -13.56 -1.53
C ALA A 179 2.80 -13.74 -2.90
N LEU A 180 4.05 -13.29 -3.10
CA LEU A 180 4.63 -13.14 -4.44
C LEU A 180 5.90 -13.95 -4.70
N GLN A 181 6.70 -14.25 -3.66
CA GLN A 181 7.94 -15.04 -3.83
C GLN A 181 7.68 -16.54 -3.65
N ASN A 182 6.88 -16.91 -2.68
CA ASN A 182 6.54 -18.30 -2.37
C ASN A 182 5.02 -18.49 -2.22
N PRO A 183 4.20 -18.14 -3.25
CA PRO A 183 2.76 -18.23 -3.13
C PRO A 183 2.29 -19.67 -3.03
N LYS A 184 1.33 -19.92 -2.14
CA LYS A 184 0.57 -21.15 -2.16
C LYS A 184 -0.42 -21.11 -3.32
N ARG A 185 -0.40 -22.15 -4.16
CA ARG A 185 -1.23 -22.21 -5.36
C ARG A 185 -2.60 -22.85 -5.10
N PRO A 186 -3.64 -22.53 -5.89
CA PRO A 186 -3.66 -21.55 -6.96
C PRO A 186 -3.47 -20.10 -6.45
N MET A 187 -2.76 -19.28 -7.22
CA MET A 187 -2.59 -17.85 -6.92
C MET A 187 -3.58 -17.04 -7.75
N VAL A 188 -4.39 -16.25 -7.06
CA VAL A 188 -5.41 -15.38 -7.65
C VAL A 188 -5.02 -13.93 -7.41
N ALA A 189 -5.00 -13.11 -8.46
CA ALA A 189 -4.90 -11.66 -8.32
C ALA A 189 -6.19 -10.99 -8.79
N ILE A 190 -6.64 -9.97 -8.06
CA ILE A 190 -7.73 -9.08 -8.44
C ILE A 190 -7.11 -7.71 -8.69
N VAL A 191 -7.16 -7.26 -9.94
CA VAL A 191 -6.67 -5.95 -10.36
C VAL A 191 -7.81 -5.19 -11.02
N ALA A 192 -8.35 -4.21 -10.33
CA ALA A 192 -9.49 -3.45 -10.79
C ALA A 192 -9.23 -1.93 -10.69
N GLY A 193 -9.93 -1.19 -11.50
CA GLY A 193 -9.80 0.26 -11.57
C GLY A 193 -10.37 0.83 -12.86
N SER A 194 -10.29 2.15 -13.01
CA SER A 194 -10.88 2.87 -14.14
C SER A 194 -10.09 2.73 -15.45
N LYS A 195 -8.77 2.57 -15.38
CA LYS A 195 -7.87 2.65 -16.55
C LYS A 195 -6.80 1.56 -16.55
N VAL A 196 -6.67 0.85 -17.68
CA VAL A 196 -5.57 -0.11 -17.94
C VAL A 196 -4.21 0.60 -17.90
N SER A 197 -4.11 1.79 -18.51
CA SER A 197 -2.86 2.57 -18.59
C SER A 197 -2.20 2.80 -17.24
N THR A 198 -3.00 3.00 -16.20
CA THR A 198 -2.49 3.24 -14.84
C THR A 198 -2.01 1.98 -14.12
N LYS A 199 -2.43 0.79 -14.58
CA LYS A 199 -2.12 -0.50 -13.96
C LYS A 199 -1.50 -1.52 -14.93
N LEU A 200 -1.12 -1.09 -16.13
CA LEU A 200 -0.60 -1.99 -17.16
C LEU A 200 0.63 -2.77 -16.69
N THR A 201 1.54 -2.12 -16.00
CA THR A 201 2.75 -2.76 -15.45
C THR A 201 2.40 -3.80 -14.38
N ILE A 202 1.46 -3.48 -13.50
CA ILE A 202 0.94 -4.43 -12.49
C ILE A 202 0.29 -5.63 -13.16
N LEU A 203 -0.59 -5.39 -14.15
CA LEU A 203 -1.28 -6.44 -14.91
C LEU A 203 -0.28 -7.39 -15.58
N LYS A 204 0.72 -6.86 -16.28
CA LYS A 204 1.77 -7.65 -16.93
C LYS A 204 2.63 -8.44 -15.93
N SER A 205 3.03 -7.78 -14.83
CA SER A 205 3.83 -8.42 -13.78
C SER A 205 3.08 -9.57 -13.12
N LEU A 206 1.83 -9.37 -12.74
CA LEU A 206 1.01 -10.40 -12.11
C LEU A 206 0.62 -11.50 -13.09
N ALA A 207 0.27 -11.16 -14.35
CA ALA A 207 -0.06 -12.14 -15.38
C ALA A 207 1.05 -13.18 -15.62
N SER A 208 2.30 -12.83 -15.36
CA SER A 208 3.42 -13.77 -15.45
C SER A 208 3.51 -14.74 -14.26
N LYS A 209 2.75 -14.53 -13.19
CA LYS A 209 2.90 -15.23 -11.89
C LYS A 209 1.65 -15.97 -11.43
N VAL A 210 0.45 -15.39 -11.70
CA VAL A 210 -0.80 -15.90 -11.15
C VAL A 210 -1.43 -16.99 -12.02
N ASP A 211 -2.30 -17.77 -11.41
CA ASP A 211 -3.10 -18.80 -12.10
C ASP A 211 -4.43 -18.22 -12.59
N GLN A 212 -4.95 -17.22 -11.88
CA GLN A 212 -6.18 -16.49 -12.23
C GLN A 212 -5.95 -14.98 -12.06
N LEU A 213 -6.21 -14.20 -13.10
CA LEU A 213 -6.16 -12.74 -13.06
C LEU A 213 -7.56 -12.17 -13.23
N ILE A 214 -8.22 -11.83 -12.13
CA ILE A 214 -9.53 -11.19 -12.11
C ILE A 214 -9.34 -9.70 -12.39
N VAL A 215 -10.04 -9.19 -13.39
CA VAL A 215 -10.06 -7.77 -13.73
C VAL A 215 -11.43 -7.15 -13.43
N GLY A 216 -11.48 -5.86 -13.08
CA GLY A 216 -12.71 -5.15 -12.73
C GLY A 216 -12.73 -3.69 -13.17
N GLY A 217 -13.92 -3.09 -13.18
CA GLY A 217 -14.11 -1.70 -13.59
C GLY A 217 -13.78 -1.44 -15.06
N GLY A 218 -13.28 -0.26 -15.38
CA GLY A 218 -12.87 0.11 -16.75
C GLY A 218 -11.79 -0.78 -17.34
N ILE A 219 -10.95 -1.39 -16.47
CA ILE A 219 -9.99 -2.42 -16.89
C ILE A 219 -10.73 -3.61 -17.47
N ALA A 220 -11.73 -4.16 -16.76
CA ALA A 220 -12.53 -5.29 -17.27
C ALA A 220 -13.23 -4.95 -18.59
N ASN A 221 -13.75 -3.73 -18.72
CA ASN A 221 -14.41 -3.29 -19.97
C ASN A 221 -13.43 -3.29 -21.15
N THR A 222 -12.18 -2.88 -20.95
CA THR A 222 -11.14 -2.95 -21.99
C THR A 222 -10.80 -4.41 -22.35
N PHE A 223 -10.76 -5.30 -21.36
CA PHE A 223 -10.56 -6.73 -21.60
C PHE A 223 -11.77 -7.39 -22.31
N MET A 224 -12.99 -6.94 -22.00
CA MET A 224 -14.20 -7.36 -22.74
C MET A 224 -14.14 -6.94 -24.21
N LEU A 225 -13.72 -5.71 -24.50
CA LEU A 225 -13.45 -5.26 -25.87
C LEU A 225 -12.40 -6.13 -26.57
N ALA A 226 -11.34 -6.51 -25.87
CA ALA A 226 -10.31 -7.39 -26.40
C ALA A 226 -10.85 -8.78 -26.82
N LYS A 227 -11.93 -9.24 -26.18
CA LYS A 227 -12.66 -10.47 -26.53
C LYS A 227 -13.81 -10.22 -27.52
N GLY A 228 -13.99 -9.00 -28.04
CA GLY A 228 -15.03 -8.65 -29.00
C GLY A 228 -16.43 -8.47 -28.41
N LEU A 229 -16.54 -8.29 -27.10
CA LEU A 229 -17.81 -8.08 -26.41
C LEU A 229 -18.23 -6.59 -26.47
N PRO A 230 -19.54 -6.29 -26.59
CA PRO A 230 -20.04 -4.94 -26.54
C PRO A 230 -19.92 -4.36 -25.14
N ILE A 231 -19.58 -3.07 -25.03
CA ILE A 231 -19.49 -2.38 -23.74
C ILE A 231 -20.31 -1.08 -23.69
N GLY A 232 -21.09 -0.76 -24.73
CA GLY A 232 -21.88 0.45 -24.82
C GLY A 232 -21.03 1.71 -24.61
N ARG A 233 -21.47 2.60 -23.70
CA ARG A 233 -20.76 3.83 -23.31
C ARG A 233 -19.87 3.64 -22.07
N SER A 234 -19.53 2.42 -21.74
CA SER A 234 -18.72 2.11 -20.56
C SER A 234 -17.32 2.73 -20.64
N LEU A 235 -16.79 3.10 -19.48
CA LEU A 235 -15.40 3.53 -19.36
C LEU A 235 -14.45 2.41 -19.81
N ALA A 236 -13.61 2.70 -20.80
CA ALA A 236 -12.61 1.78 -21.35
C ALA A 236 -11.48 2.58 -22.02
N GLU A 237 -10.40 1.89 -22.38
CA GLU A 237 -9.29 2.43 -23.15
C GLU A 237 -9.10 1.60 -24.44
N PRO A 238 -9.82 1.94 -25.53
CA PRO A 238 -9.75 1.19 -26.80
C PRO A 238 -8.33 1.07 -27.37
N ASP A 239 -7.49 2.08 -27.15
CA ASP A 239 -6.08 2.09 -27.62
C ASP A 239 -5.21 1.03 -26.91
N LEU A 240 -5.69 0.46 -25.81
CA LEU A 240 -4.99 -0.57 -25.05
C LEU A 240 -5.58 -1.99 -25.19
N VAL A 241 -6.49 -2.17 -26.15
CA VAL A 241 -7.11 -3.48 -26.44
C VAL A 241 -6.08 -4.54 -26.84
N GLU A 242 -5.07 -4.16 -27.64
CA GLU A 242 -3.99 -5.10 -28.02
C GLU A 242 -3.17 -5.55 -26.82
N GLN A 243 -2.85 -4.63 -25.90
CA GLN A 243 -2.16 -4.98 -24.64
C GLN A 243 -3.00 -5.91 -23.76
N ALA A 244 -4.32 -5.74 -23.72
CA ALA A 244 -5.21 -6.66 -23.03
C ALA A 244 -5.22 -8.04 -23.71
N ARG A 245 -5.23 -8.12 -25.05
CA ARG A 245 -5.09 -9.39 -25.79
C ARG A 245 -3.77 -10.10 -25.49
N ASP A 246 -2.67 -9.36 -25.48
CA ASP A 246 -1.35 -9.91 -25.15
C ASP A 246 -1.32 -10.51 -23.75
N ILE A 247 -1.93 -9.85 -22.77
CA ILE A 247 -2.03 -10.35 -21.40
C ILE A 247 -2.87 -11.63 -21.35
N ILE A 248 -4.02 -11.67 -22.02
CA ILE A 248 -4.87 -12.86 -22.10
C ILE A 248 -4.09 -14.02 -22.74
N ALA A 249 -3.45 -13.78 -23.88
CA ALA A 249 -2.67 -14.80 -24.60
C ALA A 249 -1.50 -15.33 -23.76
N MET A 250 -0.80 -14.45 -23.05
CA MET A 250 0.28 -14.84 -22.13
C MET A 250 -0.25 -15.72 -20.99
N MET A 251 -1.39 -15.40 -20.40
CA MET A 251 -2.02 -16.21 -19.36
C MET A 251 -2.41 -17.60 -19.91
N GLU A 252 -3.14 -17.62 -21.02
CA GLU A 252 -3.59 -18.84 -21.67
C GLU A 252 -2.41 -19.75 -22.08
N SER A 253 -1.31 -19.20 -22.57
CA SER A 253 -0.10 -19.97 -22.94
C SER A 253 0.55 -20.70 -21.75
N ARG A 254 0.27 -20.27 -20.54
CA ARG A 254 0.77 -20.88 -19.29
C ARG A 254 -0.26 -21.79 -18.62
N GLY A 255 -1.43 -21.99 -19.23
CA GLY A 255 -2.54 -22.72 -18.61
C GLY A 255 -3.24 -21.92 -17.48
N ALA A 256 -3.04 -20.60 -17.46
CA ALA A 256 -3.69 -19.67 -16.54
C ALA A 256 -4.84 -18.93 -17.25
N GLU A 257 -5.67 -18.20 -16.51
CA GLU A 257 -6.88 -17.60 -17.07
C GLU A 257 -7.08 -16.15 -16.62
N VAL A 258 -7.63 -15.35 -17.54
CA VAL A 258 -8.31 -14.09 -17.22
C VAL A 258 -9.82 -14.33 -17.34
N PRO A 259 -10.55 -14.55 -16.24
CA PRO A 259 -11.98 -14.84 -16.30
C PRO A 259 -12.75 -13.58 -16.72
N ILE A 260 -13.21 -13.57 -17.98
CA ILE A 260 -14.01 -12.47 -18.54
C ILE A 260 -15.44 -12.54 -18.02
N PRO A 261 -16.10 -11.41 -17.69
CA PRO A 261 -17.49 -11.39 -17.25
C PRO A 261 -18.45 -12.08 -18.24
N GLU A 262 -19.37 -12.89 -17.70
CA GLU A 262 -20.44 -13.55 -18.44
C GLU A 262 -21.74 -12.72 -18.40
N ASP A 263 -21.92 -11.96 -17.33
CA ASP A 263 -22.99 -11.01 -17.12
C ASP A 263 -22.48 -9.76 -16.39
N VAL A 264 -23.18 -8.67 -16.55
CA VAL A 264 -22.82 -7.35 -16.01
C VAL A 264 -24.06 -6.65 -15.48
N VAL A 265 -23.84 -5.64 -14.63
CA VAL A 265 -24.88 -4.70 -14.18
C VAL A 265 -24.65 -3.38 -14.90
N VAL A 266 -25.66 -2.95 -15.63
CA VAL A 266 -25.61 -1.74 -16.46
C VAL A 266 -26.62 -0.69 -16.03
N ALA A 267 -26.35 0.55 -16.36
CA ALA A 267 -27.29 1.66 -16.27
C ALA A 267 -27.01 2.69 -17.37
N ASN A 268 -28.00 3.54 -17.66
CA ASN A 268 -27.86 4.59 -18.67
C ASN A 268 -27.23 5.88 -18.12
N GLU A 269 -27.06 5.97 -16.80
CA GLU A 269 -26.44 7.11 -16.13
C GLU A 269 -25.61 6.65 -14.94
N PHE A 270 -24.56 7.44 -14.62
CA PHE A 270 -23.75 7.24 -13.42
C PHE A 270 -24.36 8.03 -12.25
N SER A 271 -25.29 7.44 -11.55
CA SER A 271 -26.07 8.10 -10.50
C SER A 271 -26.54 7.12 -9.43
N ALA A 272 -26.67 7.59 -8.20
CA ALA A 272 -27.25 6.81 -7.09
C ALA A 272 -28.73 6.50 -7.33
N GLN A 273 -29.40 7.22 -8.21
CA GLN A 273 -30.81 7.03 -8.60
C GLN A 273 -30.97 6.17 -9.87
N ALA A 274 -29.84 5.83 -10.53
CA ALA A 274 -29.86 5.06 -11.76
C ALA A 274 -30.49 3.68 -11.56
N ARG A 275 -31.33 3.28 -12.49
CA ARG A 275 -31.91 1.94 -12.51
C ARG A 275 -30.84 0.92 -12.95
N ALA A 276 -30.52 -0.01 -12.08
CA ALA A 276 -29.60 -1.09 -12.38
C ALA A 276 -30.32 -2.23 -13.14
N ASN A 277 -29.77 -2.63 -14.29
CA ASN A 277 -30.24 -3.75 -15.08
C ASN A 277 -29.14 -4.81 -15.18
N LYS A 278 -29.53 -6.08 -15.04
CA LYS A 278 -28.60 -7.22 -15.21
C LYS A 278 -28.76 -7.75 -16.61
N VAL A 279 -27.66 -7.79 -17.36
CA VAL A 279 -27.64 -8.26 -18.77
C VAL A 279 -26.49 -9.24 -18.99
N ALA A 280 -26.65 -10.14 -19.96
CA ALA A 280 -25.53 -10.95 -20.42
C ALA A 280 -24.44 -10.06 -21.03
N ALA A 281 -23.19 -10.44 -20.93
CA ALA A 281 -22.06 -9.62 -21.37
C ALA A 281 -22.07 -9.31 -22.88
N ASP A 282 -22.69 -10.17 -23.69
CA ASP A 282 -22.90 -10.00 -25.14
C ASP A 282 -24.18 -9.22 -25.51
N GLN A 283 -24.96 -8.80 -24.51
CA GLN A 283 -26.24 -8.08 -24.68
C GLN A 283 -26.20 -6.63 -24.16
N VAL A 284 -25.02 -6.07 -23.93
CA VAL A 284 -24.86 -4.68 -23.50
C VAL A 284 -25.29 -3.75 -24.64
N ALA A 285 -26.25 -2.87 -24.39
CA ALA A 285 -26.78 -1.94 -25.39
C ALA A 285 -25.82 -0.76 -25.62
N ALA A 286 -25.99 -0.07 -26.74
CA ALA A 286 -25.10 1.02 -27.17
C ALA A 286 -25.04 2.20 -26.18
N ASP A 287 -26.12 2.46 -25.46
CA ASP A 287 -26.26 3.54 -24.49
C ASP A 287 -26.11 3.09 -23.02
N ASP A 288 -25.84 1.81 -22.80
CA ASP A 288 -25.55 1.26 -21.47
C ASP A 288 -24.13 1.61 -21.00
N MET A 289 -23.97 1.76 -19.68
CA MET A 289 -22.69 1.79 -18.98
C MET A 289 -22.61 0.61 -18.03
N ILE A 290 -21.55 -0.18 -18.13
CA ILE A 290 -21.24 -1.26 -17.17
C ILE A 290 -20.71 -0.63 -15.90
N LEU A 291 -21.41 -0.85 -14.77
CA LEU A 291 -21.09 -0.27 -13.47
C LEU A 291 -20.76 -1.34 -12.42
N ASP A 292 -21.04 -2.62 -12.68
CA ASP A 292 -20.64 -3.76 -11.85
C ASP A 292 -20.61 -5.05 -12.66
N ILE A 293 -19.97 -6.07 -12.16
CA ILE A 293 -20.13 -7.44 -12.65
C ILE A 293 -21.50 -7.99 -12.27
N GLY A 294 -22.05 -8.87 -13.11
CA GLY A 294 -23.32 -9.53 -12.82
C GLY A 294 -23.21 -10.66 -11.80
N PRO A 295 -24.35 -11.17 -11.30
CA PRO A 295 -24.37 -12.19 -10.25
C PRO A 295 -23.78 -13.54 -10.68
N LYS A 296 -23.89 -13.94 -11.96
CA LYS A 296 -23.27 -15.18 -12.47
C LYS A 296 -21.75 -15.06 -12.44
N THR A 297 -21.22 -13.94 -12.95
CA THR A 297 -19.80 -13.61 -12.91
C THR A 297 -19.30 -13.57 -11.47
N ALA A 298 -19.98 -12.85 -10.59
CA ALA A 298 -19.60 -12.76 -9.18
C ALA A 298 -19.54 -14.13 -8.49
N SER A 299 -20.53 -15.03 -8.77
CA SER A 299 -20.54 -16.39 -8.22
C SER A 299 -19.38 -17.24 -8.75
N ARG A 300 -19.07 -17.14 -10.04
CA ARG A 300 -17.90 -17.84 -10.63
C ARG A 300 -16.60 -17.35 -10.01
N LEU A 301 -16.41 -16.04 -9.89
CA LEU A 301 -15.22 -15.46 -9.30
C LEU A 301 -15.10 -15.81 -7.80
N ALA A 302 -16.20 -15.83 -7.07
CA ALA A 302 -16.21 -16.26 -5.67
C ALA A 302 -15.78 -17.73 -5.52
N ALA A 303 -16.18 -18.61 -6.44
CA ALA A 303 -15.72 -20.00 -6.45
C ALA A 303 -14.22 -20.12 -6.74
N ILE A 304 -13.67 -19.31 -7.65
CA ILE A 304 -12.22 -19.22 -7.90
C ILE A 304 -11.49 -18.79 -6.62
N ILE A 305 -11.95 -17.74 -5.96
CA ILE A 305 -11.40 -17.22 -4.72
C ILE A 305 -11.44 -18.25 -3.58
N ALA A 306 -12.55 -18.98 -3.44
CA ALA A 306 -12.71 -20.01 -2.41
C ALA A 306 -11.69 -21.16 -2.54
N ASN A 307 -11.24 -21.45 -3.76
CA ASN A 307 -10.26 -22.50 -4.05
C ASN A 307 -8.80 -21.97 -4.14
N ALA A 308 -8.58 -20.71 -3.90
CA ALA A 308 -7.25 -20.11 -3.94
C ALA A 308 -6.37 -20.58 -2.77
N GLY A 309 -5.06 -20.59 -3.00
CA GLY A 309 -4.04 -20.72 -1.96
C GLY A 309 -3.47 -19.37 -1.53
N THR A 310 -3.41 -18.42 -2.48
CA THR A 310 -2.96 -17.04 -2.24
C THR A 310 -3.82 -16.07 -3.04
N ILE A 311 -4.20 -14.95 -2.41
CA ILE A 311 -5.01 -13.89 -3.01
C ILE A 311 -4.29 -12.55 -2.89
N VAL A 312 -4.15 -11.84 -4.01
CA VAL A 312 -3.70 -10.45 -4.06
C VAL A 312 -4.88 -9.58 -4.50
N TRP A 313 -5.32 -8.66 -3.66
CA TRP A 313 -6.48 -7.83 -3.95
C TRP A 313 -6.12 -6.34 -4.09
N ASN A 314 -6.31 -5.81 -5.29
CA ASN A 314 -6.10 -4.40 -5.61
C ASN A 314 -7.24 -3.84 -6.48
N GLY A 315 -8.24 -3.28 -5.84
CA GLY A 315 -9.36 -2.55 -6.43
C GLY A 315 -10.70 -3.28 -6.41
N PRO A 316 -11.81 -2.52 -6.28
CA PRO A 316 -13.18 -3.00 -6.37
C PRO A 316 -13.55 -3.32 -7.83
N VAL A 317 -14.42 -4.29 -8.04
CA VAL A 317 -14.82 -4.75 -9.38
C VAL A 317 -16.03 -4.02 -9.97
N GLY A 318 -16.65 -3.12 -9.19
CA GLY A 318 -17.77 -2.28 -9.59
C GLY A 318 -17.77 -0.96 -8.83
N VAL A 319 -18.77 -0.11 -9.10
CA VAL A 319 -18.98 1.18 -8.43
C VAL A 319 -19.62 0.93 -7.06
N PHE A 320 -18.83 0.36 -6.16
CA PHE A 320 -19.29 -0.17 -4.87
C PHE A 320 -19.80 0.90 -3.91
N GLU A 321 -19.49 2.16 -4.16
CA GLU A 321 -20.00 3.32 -3.40
C GLU A 321 -21.52 3.45 -3.54
N ILE A 322 -22.06 3.05 -4.69
CA ILE A 322 -23.49 3.09 -5.01
C ILE A 322 -24.09 1.71 -4.75
N PRO A 323 -25.09 1.58 -3.86
CA PRO A 323 -25.59 0.29 -3.38
C PRO A 323 -25.98 -0.70 -4.46
N GLN A 324 -26.68 -0.25 -5.53
CA GLN A 324 -27.14 -1.12 -6.62
C GLN A 324 -26.01 -1.64 -7.53
N PHE A 325 -24.80 -1.05 -7.43
CA PHE A 325 -23.59 -1.45 -8.17
C PHE A 325 -22.50 -2.00 -7.26
N ALA A 326 -22.83 -2.33 -6.02
CA ALA A 326 -21.90 -2.87 -5.03
C ALA A 326 -21.89 -4.39 -4.95
N GLY A 327 -22.79 -5.07 -5.65
CA GLY A 327 -23.04 -6.51 -5.49
C GLY A 327 -21.82 -7.37 -5.81
N GLY A 328 -21.13 -7.07 -6.88
CA GLY A 328 -19.90 -7.78 -7.29
C GLY A 328 -18.80 -7.65 -6.26
N THR A 329 -18.45 -6.43 -5.87
CA THR A 329 -17.41 -6.18 -4.88
C THR A 329 -17.76 -6.80 -3.51
N LYS A 330 -19.02 -6.69 -3.09
CA LYS A 330 -19.49 -7.30 -1.83
C LYS A 330 -19.32 -8.83 -1.84
N MET A 331 -19.68 -9.48 -2.94
CA MET A 331 -19.56 -10.95 -3.06
C MET A 331 -18.10 -11.39 -3.06
N LEU A 332 -17.22 -10.70 -3.80
CA LEU A 332 -15.80 -11.01 -3.80
C LEU A 332 -15.18 -10.76 -2.43
N ALA A 333 -15.51 -9.65 -1.79
CA ALA A 333 -15.06 -9.33 -0.43
C ALA A 333 -15.43 -10.43 0.57
N ALA A 334 -16.68 -10.91 0.53
CA ALA A 334 -17.13 -12.02 1.36
C ALA A 334 -16.38 -13.33 1.03
N ALA A 335 -16.16 -13.61 -0.26
CA ALA A 335 -15.41 -14.80 -0.67
C ALA A 335 -13.95 -14.77 -0.18
N ILE A 336 -13.29 -13.61 -0.24
CA ILE A 336 -11.93 -13.42 0.29
C ILE A 336 -11.92 -13.62 1.81
N ALA A 337 -12.87 -13.00 2.51
CA ALA A 337 -12.99 -13.08 3.96
C ALA A 337 -13.19 -14.51 4.49
N HIS A 338 -13.90 -15.36 3.74
CA HIS A 338 -14.17 -16.76 4.10
C HIS A 338 -13.17 -17.75 3.49
N SER A 339 -12.28 -17.30 2.63
CA SER A 339 -11.27 -18.17 2.00
C SER A 339 -10.19 -18.58 3.01
N PRO A 340 -9.75 -19.85 3.01
CA PRO A 340 -8.59 -20.28 3.81
C PRO A 340 -7.25 -19.81 3.20
N ALA A 341 -7.26 -19.13 2.04
CA ALA A 341 -6.10 -18.62 1.39
C ALA A 341 -5.42 -17.51 2.20
N PHE A 342 -4.10 -17.39 2.08
CA PHE A 342 -3.44 -16.18 2.51
C PHE A 342 -3.84 -15.03 1.57
N SER A 343 -4.43 -13.97 2.13
CA SER A 343 -4.86 -12.81 1.37
C SER A 343 -4.04 -11.58 1.74
N ILE A 344 -3.59 -10.84 0.72
CA ILE A 344 -3.01 -9.51 0.88
C ILE A 344 -3.82 -8.51 0.06
N ALA A 345 -4.17 -7.39 0.69
CA ALA A 345 -4.95 -6.32 0.07
C ALA A 345 -4.24 -4.98 0.23
N GLY A 346 -4.35 -4.12 -0.78
CA GLY A 346 -3.78 -2.78 -0.73
C GLY A 346 -4.32 -1.86 -1.83
N GLY A 347 -4.09 -0.56 -1.65
CA GLY A 347 -4.66 0.50 -2.48
C GLY A 347 -5.89 1.13 -1.82
N GLY A 348 -6.04 2.45 -1.98
CA GLY A 348 -7.06 3.24 -1.28
C GLY A 348 -8.49 2.73 -1.46
N ASP A 349 -8.89 2.44 -2.70
CA ASP A 349 -10.24 1.94 -3.01
C ASP A 349 -10.47 0.54 -2.43
N THR A 350 -9.42 -0.29 -2.35
CA THR A 350 -9.50 -1.61 -1.71
C THR A 350 -9.74 -1.48 -0.21
N LEU A 351 -9.00 -0.59 0.45
CA LEU A 351 -9.18 -0.32 1.88
C LEU A 351 -10.57 0.26 2.18
N ALA A 352 -11.08 1.12 1.30
CA ALA A 352 -12.43 1.65 1.41
C ALA A 352 -13.50 0.54 1.31
N ALA A 353 -13.32 -0.41 0.39
CA ALA A 353 -14.20 -1.57 0.27
C ALA A 353 -14.12 -2.49 1.50
N ILE A 354 -12.91 -2.77 2.00
CA ILE A 354 -12.69 -3.57 3.22
C ILE A 354 -13.41 -2.94 4.42
N SER A 355 -13.28 -1.61 4.58
CA SER A 355 -13.97 -0.86 5.64
C SER A 355 -15.48 -0.90 5.46
N LYS A 356 -15.98 -0.64 4.23
CA LYS A 356 -17.43 -0.63 3.95
C LYS A 356 -18.11 -1.97 4.26
N PHE A 357 -17.43 -3.09 4.00
CA PHE A 357 -17.99 -4.43 4.22
C PHE A 357 -17.55 -5.04 5.55
N ASP A 358 -16.82 -4.30 6.39
CA ASP A 358 -16.39 -4.70 7.73
C ASP A 358 -15.68 -6.08 7.79
N ILE A 359 -14.73 -6.28 6.88
CA ILE A 359 -13.98 -7.54 6.74
C ILE A 359 -12.50 -7.44 7.09
N ALA A 360 -12.07 -6.34 7.69
CA ALA A 360 -10.64 -6.10 7.94
C ALA A 360 -9.97 -7.21 8.77
N SER A 361 -10.67 -7.76 9.76
CA SER A 361 -10.16 -8.84 10.62
C SER A 361 -10.03 -10.20 9.92
N GLN A 362 -10.65 -10.37 8.75
CA GLN A 362 -10.62 -11.61 7.98
C GLN A 362 -9.63 -11.57 6.79
N ILE A 363 -8.98 -10.42 6.55
CA ILE A 363 -7.93 -10.29 5.54
C ILE A 363 -6.59 -10.66 6.17
N GLY A 364 -5.84 -11.53 5.52
CA GLY A 364 -4.55 -12.01 6.02
C GLY A 364 -3.53 -10.90 6.26
N TYR A 365 -3.44 -9.94 5.33
CA TYR A 365 -2.66 -8.72 5.50
C TYR A 365 -3.25 -7.55 4.71
N ILE A 366 -3.36 -6.39 5.35
CA ILE A 366 -3.80 -5.14 4.72
C ILE A 366 -2.60 -4.21 4.64
N SER A 367 -2.09 -3.99 3.42
CA SER A 367 -0.97 -3.08 3.20
C SER A 367 -1.40 -1.62 3.35
N THR A 368 -0.68 -0.90 4.17
CA THR A 368 -0.79 0.57 4.29
C THR A 368 0.15 1.31 3.35
N GLY A 369 0.92 0.57 2.56
CA GLY A 369 2.02 1.08 1.74
C GLY A 369 1.63 1.92 0.52
N GLY A 370 0.35 1.94 0.13
CA GLY A 370 -0.12 2.77 -0.98
C GLY A 370 0.73 2.60 -2.25
N GLY A 371 1.47 3.64 -2.61
CA GLY A 371 2.34 3.62 -3.80
C GLY A 371 3.44 2.56 -3.76
N ALA A 372 4.06 2.34 -2.60
CA ALA A 372 5.11 1.32 -2.45
C ALA A 372 4.56 -0.11 -2.67
N PHE A 373 3.35 -0.39 -2.18
CA PHE A 373 2.67 -1.65 -2.45
C PHE A 373 2.43 -1.85 -3.95
N LEU A 374 1.92 -0.83 -4.65
CA LEU A 374 1.68 -0.90 -6.08
C LEU A 374 2.98 -1.11 -6.87
N GLU A 375 4.03 -0.35 -6.56
CA GLU A 375 5.33 -0.51 -7.22
C GLU A 375 5.95 -1.90 -6.97
N PHE A 376 5.73 -2.46 -5.79
CA PHE A 376 6.14 -3.84 -5.52
C PHE A 376 5.37 -4.85 -6.38
N LEU A 377 4.06 -4.67 -6.55
CA LEU A 377 3.24 -5.50 -7.47
C LEU A 377 3.70 -5.37 -8.93
N GLU A 378 4.21 -4.19 -9.32
CA GLU A 378 4.83 -3.97 -10.64
C GLU A 378 6.14 -4.74 -10.84
N GLY A 379 6.68 -5.33 -9.77
CA GLY A 379 7.97 -6.02 -9.78
C GLY A 379 9.17 -5.09 -9.67
N LYS A 380 8.96 -3.83 -9.30
CA LYS A 380 10.04 -2.87 -9.07
C LYS A 380 10.80 -3.18 -7.79
N VAL A 381 12.09 -2.92 -7.82
CA VAL A 381 12.93 -2.92 -6.64
C VAL A 381 12.67 -1.64 -5.87
N LEU A 382 12.26 -1.77 -4.59
CA LEU A 382 12.04 -0.62 -3.72
C LEU A 382 13.37 -0.19 -3.10
N PRO A 383 13.85 1.06 -3.30
CA PRO A 383 15.17 1.50 -2.84
C PRO A 383 15.41 1.30 -1.34
N ALA A 384 14.40 1.58 -0.50
CA ALA A 384 14.54 1.38 0.94
C ALA A 384 14.63 -0.09 1.34
N VAL A 385 14.05 -1.00 0.57
CA VAL A 385 14.16 -2.45 0.80
C VAL A 385 15.51 -2.95 0.33
N GLU A 386 15.94 -2.55 -0.86
CA GLU A 386 17.23 -2.93 -1.44
C GLU A 386 18.40 -2.58 -0.51
N ILE A 387 18.41 -1.35 0.03
CA ILE A 387 19.47 -0.94 0.95
C ILE A 387 19.45 -1.77 2.24
N LEU A 388 18.28 -2.08 2.82
CA LEU A 388 18.18 -2.93 4.01
C LEU A 388 18.67 -4.36 3.72
N GLU A 389 18.35 -4.93 2.55
CA GLU A 389 18.85 -6.25 2.15
C GLU A 389 20.37 -6.26 1.96
N SER A 390 20.94 -5.19 1.40
CA SER A 390 22.38 -5.06 1.23
C SER A 390 23.14 -4.97 2.56
N ARG A 391 22.48 -4.46 3.61
CA ARG A 391 23.00 -4.29 4.97
C ARG A 391 22.72 -5.51 5.87
N GLY A 392 21.86 -6.40 5.45
CA GLY A 392 21.46 -7.63 6.18
C GLY A 392 22.37 -8.84 5.98
N ARG A 393 23.57 -8.62 5.42
CA ARG A 393 24.58 -9.68 5.14
C ARG A 393 25.59 -9.79 6.24
#